data_c4a19f8b0ac0d9264d1acf3dd7be193a
#
_entry.id   c4a19f8b0ac0d9264d1acf3dd7be193a
#
_cell.length_a   1.000
_cell.length_b   1.000
_cell.length_c   1.000
_cell.angle_alpha   90.00
_cell.angle_beta   90.00
_cell.angle_gamma   90.00
#
_symmetry.space_group_name_H-M   'P 1'
#
loop_
_entity.id
_entity.type
_entity.pdbx_description
1 polymer ?
#
loop_
_entity_poly.entity_id
_entity_poly.type
_entity_poly.pdbx_seq_one_letter_code
_entity_poly.pdbx_strand_id
1 'polypeptide(L)'
;IHIGQITGDFTFDPDAVDPYYHYRTVRWLETDVPRTNFDQDILNSLGAFTTVCQIKRNDAEARVRAMKANGWKSTGAAPRVITNDNEDQEATDETTAGDLDLEQIARDQIARQMYARFASHGLEDLVEAVLNAQGFTTHHSGKGPDGGVDILAAPETLGFGHPRICVQVKSQATPLERPVLDQLVGTMQHVGADQGLLVCWGGFKKTILQEVPRLFFKVRLWDQNDLIDQFLAVYDRLDDDLRAEIPLKRIWAVAMPDPEE
;
A
#
# COMPACT_ATOMS: atom_id res chain seq x y z
N ILE A 1 -0.91 -5.46 -7.30
CA ILE A 1 -0.39 -6.16 -8.50
C ILE A 1 -1.55 -6.86 -9.19
N HIS A 2 -1.66 -6.69 -10.50
CA HIS A 2 -2.65 -7.38 -11.33
C HIS A 2 -1.96 -8.50 -12.10
N ILE A 3 -2.59 -9.67 -12.19
CA ILE A 3 -2.04 -10.85 -12.85
C ILE A 3 -3.00 -11.27 -13.95
N GLY A 4 -2.50 -11.34 -15.19
CA GLY A 4 -3.28 -11.69 -16.35
C GLY A 4 -2.51 -12.51 -17.36
N GLN A 5 -3.24 -13.06 -18.32
CA GLN A 5 -2.70 -13.75 -19.47
C GLN A 5 -3.02 -12.94 -20.72
N ILE A 6 -2.00 -12.57 -21.49
CA ILE A 6 -2.18 -11.96 -22.79
C ILE A 6 -2.82 -13.01 -23.72
N THR A 7 -3.93 -12.65 -24.36
CA THR A 7 -4.72 -13.53 -25.22
C THR A 7 -4.85 -13.04 -26.64
N GLY A 8 -4.39 -11.83 -26.93
CA GLY A 8 -4.44 -11.23 -28.25
C GLY A 8 -3.12 -10.62 -28.70
N ASP A 9 -3.04 -10.33 -29.98
CA ASP A 9 -1.90 -9.66 -30.58
C ASP A 9 -1.83 -8.19 -30.14
N PHE A 10 -0.69 -7.56 -30.42
CA PHE A 10 -0.50 -6.12 -30.25
C PHE A 10 -1.40 -5.36 -31.23
N THR A 11 -2.09 -4.35 -30.71
CA THR A 11 -2.97 -3.47 -31.48
C THR A 11 -2.54 -2.02 -31.27
N PHE A 12 -2.47 -1.27 -32.35
CA PHE A 12 -2.32 0.17 -32.32
C PHE A 12 -3.62 0.81 -32.80
N ASP A 13 -4.17 1.70 -31.99
CA ASP A 13 -5.40 2.45 -32.30
C ASP A 13 -5.10 3.94 -32.21
N PRO A 14 -4.97 4.64 -33.33
CA PRO A 14 -4.64 6.08 -33.39
C PRO A 14 -5.80 6.95 -32.86
N ASP A 15 -7.01 6.41 -32.80
CA ASP A 15 -8.20 7.13 -32.34
C ASP A 15 -8.50 6.91 -30.85
N ALA A 16 -7.67 6.11 -30.16
CA ALA A 16 -7.80 5.87 -28.74
C ALA A 16 -7.47 7.15 -27.93
N VAL A 17 -8.02 7.21 -26.71
CA VAL A 17 -7.72 8.31 -25.78
C VAL A 17 -6.25 8.24 -25.34
N ASP A 18 -5.53 9.37 -25.43
CA ASP A 18 -4.16 9.52 -24.94
C ASP A 18 -4.06 9.09 -23.46
N PRO A 19 -3.08 8.26 -23.08
CA PRO A 19 -1.96 7.66 -23.83
C PRO A 19 -2.22 6.22 -24.34
N TYR A 20 -3.44 5.76 -24.41
CA TYR A 20 -3.82 4.34 -24.58
C TYR A 20 -3.85 3.88 -26.06
N TYR A 21 -2.91 4.35 -26.86
CA TYR A 21 -2.82 3.99 -28.30
C TYR A 21 -2.38 2.53 -28.55
N HIS A 22 -1.69 1.93 -27.57
CA HIS A 22 -1.09 0.61 -27.70
C HIS A 22 -1.70 -0.33 -26.69
N TYR A 23 -2.29 -1.42 -27.13
CA TYR A 23 -2.89 -2.38 -26.20
C TYR A 23 -2.80 -3.82 -26.68
N ARG A 24 -3.00 -4.74 -25.75
CA ARG A 24 -3.22 -6.16 -25.97
C ARG A 24 -4.40 -6.63 -25.15
N THR A 25 -5.15 -7.58 -25.69
CA THR A 25 -6.22 -8.23 -24.94
C THR A 25 -5.64 -9.10 -23.84
N VAL A 26 -6.14 -8.91 -22.62
CA VAL A 26 -5.69 -9.64 -21.44
C VAL A 26 -6.89 -10.32 -20.79
N ARG A 27 -6.74 -11.58 -20.46
CA ARG A 27 -7.62 -12.29 -19.55
C ARG A 27 -7.06 -12.17 -18.14
N TRP A 28 -7.67 -11.37 -17.30
CA TRP A 28 -7.27 -11.21 -15.92
C TRP A 28 -7.50 -12.50 -15.14
N LEU A 29 -6.50 -12.99 -14.43
CA LEU A 29 -6.54 -14.14 -13.55
C LEU A 29 -6.85 -13.72 -12.13
N GLU A 30 -6.29 -12.56 -11.71
CA GLU A 30 -6.57 -11.90 -10.46
C GLU A 30 -6.21 -10.42 -10.56
N THR A 31 -6.92 -9.56 -9.83
CA THR A 31 -6.67 -8.12 -9.74
C THR A 31 -6.49 -7.71 -8.30
N ASP A 32 -5.74 -6.64 -8.09
CA ASP A 32 -5.55 -6.03 -6.77
C ASP A 32 -4.89 -6.96 -5.72
N VAL A 33 -4.00 -7.89 -6.18
CA VAL A 33 -3.22 -8.72 -5.26
C VAL A 33 -2.28 -7.83 -4.46
N PRO A 34 -2.38 -7.84 -3.12
CA PRO A 34 -1.50 -7.02 -2.29
C PRO A 34 -0.02 -7.36 -2.52
N ARG A 35 0.83 -6.34 -2.58
CA ARG A 35 2.29 -6.53 -2.73
C ARG A 35 2.87 -7.37 -1.59
N THR A 36 2.34 -7.23 -0.38
CA THR A 36 2.72 -8.01 0.80
C THR A 36 2.51 -9.52 0.67
N ASN A 37 1.73 -9.96 -0.31
CA ASN A 37 1.53 -11.38 -0.62
C ASN A 37 2.69 -12.01 -1.40
N PHE A 38 3.60 -11.20 -1.94
CA PHE A 38 4.75 -11.65 -2.72
C PHE A 38 6.02 -11.70 -1.86
N ASP A 39 6.93 -12.61 -2.19
CA ASP A 39 8.26 -12.61 -1.57
C ASP A 39 9.08 -11.41 -2.06
N GLN A 40 10.00 -10.90 -1.21
CA GLN A 40 10.75 -9.68 -1.50
C GLN A 40 11.63 -9.82 -2.74
N ASP A 41 12.23 -10.98 -2.97
CA ASP A 41 13.06 -11.25 -4.14
C ASP A 41 12.24 -11.23 -5.45
N ILE A 42 10.97 -11.64 -5.39
CA ILE A 42 10.03 -11.48 -6.51
C ILE A 42 9.69 -10.01 -6.71
N LEU A 43 9.38 -9.28 -5.64
CA LEU A 43 9.08 -7.85 -5.73
C LEU A 43 10.26 -7.05 -6.29
N ASN A 44 11.48 -7.37 -5.87
CA ASN A 44 12.70 -6.76 -6.43
C ASN A 44 12.85 -7.04 -7.93
N SER A 45 12.44 -8.24 -8.37
CA SER A 45 12.46 -8.60 -9.79
C SER A 45 11.36 -7.91 -10.60
N LEU A 46 10.26 -7.49 -9.95
CA LEU A 46 9.16 -6.73 -10.57
C LEU A 46 9.45 -5.23 -10.64
N GLY A 47 10.46 -4.73 -9.94
CA GLY A 47 10.86 -3.33 -9.90
C GLY A 47 11.77 -2.90 -11.05
N ALA A 48 11.69 -3.53 -12.22
CA ALA A 48 12.44 -3.12 -13.39
C ALA A 48 11.87 -1.83 -14.01
N PHE A 49 12.75 -0.87 -14.33
CA PHE A 49 12.36 0.43 -14.92
C PHE A 49 11.87 0.35 -16.37
N THR A 50 11.83 -0.83 -16.97
CA THR A 50 11.37 -1.00 -18.35
C THR A 50 9.85 -1.21 -18.38
N THR A 51 9.18 -0.53 -19.30
CA THR A 51 7.72 -0.61 -19.49
C THR A 51 7.24 -2.03 -19.75
N VAL A 52 8.05 -2.85 -20.44
CA VAL A 52 7.78 -4.26 -20.71
C VAL A 52 9.07 -5.04 -20.59
N CYS A 53 9.13 -6.02 -19.71
CA CYS A 53 10.28 -6.90 -19.56
C CYS A 53 9.86 -8.34 -19.27
N GLN A 54 10.74 -9.28 -19.57
CA GLN A 54 10.60 -10.67 -19.15
C GLN A 54 11.41 -10.91 -17.88
N ILE A 55 10.75 -11.33 -16.82
CA ILE A 55 11.41 -11.63 -15.56
C ILE A 55 11.81 -13.10 -15.55
N LYS A 56 13.13 -13.36 -15.61
CA LYS A 56 13.71 -14.71 -15.57
C LYS A 56 14.30 -15.07 -14.21
N ARG A 57 14.57 -14.07 -13.36
CA ARG A 57 15.22 -14.27 -12.06
C ARG A 57 14.27 -14.93 -11.05
N ASN A 58 14.87 -15.64 -10.08
CA ASN A 58 14.19 -16.18 -8.91
C ASN A 58 13.02 -17.13 -9.23
N ASP A 59 13.02 -17.77 -10.40
CA ASP A 59 11.90 -18.61 -10.87
C ASP A 59 10.54 -17.87 -10.79
N ALA A 60 10.54 -16.55 -11.04
CA ALA A 60 9.41 -15.65 -10.78
C ALA A 60 8.10 -16.15 -11.41
N GLU A 61 8.16 -16.59 -12.68
CA GLU A 61 6.97 -17.11 -13.38
C GLU A 61 6.39 -18.36 -12.70
N ALA A 62 7.24 -19.32 -12.36
CA ALA A 62 6.80 -20.56 -11.72
C ALA A 62 6.22 -20.30 -10.32
N ARG A 63 6.86 -19.39 -9.56
CA ARG A 63 6.41 -19.02 -8.22
C ARG A 63 5.10 -18.24 -8.25
N VAL A 64 4.96 -17.27 -9.15
CA VAL A 64 3.68 -16.53 -9.32
C VAL A 64 2.56 -17.48 -9.79
N ARG A 65 2.86 -18.45 -10.66
CA ARG A 65 1.88 -19.50 -11.03
C ARG A 65 1.48 -20.37 -9.84
N ALA A 66 2.43 -20.73 -8.97
CA ALA A 66 2.15 -21.49 -7.75
C ALA A 66 1.29 -20.72 -6.75
N MET A 67 1.43 -19.39 -6.66
CA MET A 67 0.60 -18.54 -5.80
C MET A 67 -0.88 -18.67 -6.12
N LYS A 68 -1.26 -18.95 -7.37
CA LYS A 68 -2.66 -19.15 -7.77
C LYS A 68 -3.34 -20.27 -6.97
N ALA A 69 -2.64 -21.39 -6.74
CA ALA A 69 -3.15 -22.52 -5.96
C ALA A 69 -3.25 -22.20 -4.45
N ASN A 70 -2.52 -21.19 -3.97
CA ASN A 70 -2.45 -20.75 -2.56
C ASN A 70 -3.21 -19.43 -2.31
N GLY A 71 -4.25 -19.15 -3.09
CA GLY A 71 -5.06 -17.94 -2.91
C GLY A 71 -4.27 -16.64 -3.09
N TRP A 72 -3.31 -16.64 -4.02
CA TRP A 72 -2.43 -15.51 -4.34
C TRP A 72 -1.55 -15.06 -3.17
N LYS A 73 -1.17 -16.00 -2.30
CA LYS A 73 -0.19 -15.78 -1.24
C LYS A 73 1.10 -16.54 -1.57
N SER A 74 2.24 -15.96 -1.22
CA SER A 74 3.52 -16.67 -1.33
C SER A 74 3.49 -17.98 -0.53
N THR A 75 4.18 -18.98 -1.06
CA THR A 75 4.38 -20.26 -0.38
C THR A 75 5.57 -20.23 0.58
N GLY A 76 6.25 -19.08 0.73
CA GLY A 76 7.41 -18.92 1.63
C GLY A 76 8.64 -19.71 1.19
N ALA A 77 8.79 -19.98 -0.13
CA ALA A 77 10.02 -20.58 -0.64
C ALA A 77 11.18 -19.66 -0.33
N ALA A 78 12.12 -20.13 0.49
CA ALA A 78 13.33 -19.39 0.82
C ALA A 78 14.06 -18.98 -0.47
N PRO A 79 14.63 -17.75 -0.54
CA PRO A 79 15.44 -17.34 -1.67
C PRO A 79 16.54 -18.39 -1.88
N ARG A 80 16.65 -18.95 -3.08
CA ARG A 80 17.79 -19.78 -3.42
C ARG A 80 19.01 -18.89 -3.33
N VAL A 81 19.87 -19.13 -2.34
CA VAL A 81 21.23 -18.60 -2.34
C VAL A 81 21.89 -19.20 -3.57
N ILE A 82 22.14 -18.37 -4.58
CA ILE A 82 22.96 -18.76 -5.72
C ILE A 82 24.36 -18.93 -5.16
N THR A 83 24.75 -20.16 -4.80
CA THR A 83 26.16 -20.54 -4.68
C THR A 83 26.67 -20.55 -6.11
N ASN A 84 27.67 -19.71 -6.37
CA ASN A 84 28.39 -19.64 -7.63
C ASN A 84 29.24 -20.94 -7.84
N ASP A 85 28.57 -22.00 -8.25
CA ASP A 85 29.20 -23.22 -8.70
C ASP A 85 28.63 -23.64 -10.05
N ASN A 86 28.79 -22.79 -11.06
CA ASN A 86 28.85 -23.17 -12.47
C ASN A 86 29.36 -21.94 -13.27
N GLU A 87 30.65 -21.90 -13.49
CA GLU A 87 31.28 -21.22 -14.60
C GLU A 87 30.74 -21.87 -15.89
N ASP A 88 30.05 -21.11 -16.71
CA ASP A 88 29.67 -21.32 -18.12
C ASP A 88 28.18 -21.09 -18.38
N GLN A 89 27.69 -19.86 -18.13
CA GLN A 89 26.63 -19.28 -18.91
C GLN A 89 26.84 -17.77 -18.98
N GLU A 90 27.11 -17.27 -20.19
CA GLU A 90 27.23 -15.86 -20.49
C GLU A 90 26.10 -15.06 -19.88
N ALA A 91 26.43 -14.32 -18.82
CA ALA A 91 25.55 -13.38 -18.16
C ALA A 91 25.41 -12.13 -19.03
N THR A 92 24.52 -12.16 -20.03
CA THR A 92 24.00 -10.98 -20.70
C THR A 92 22.71 -10.57 -20.02
N ASP A 93 22.80 -10.18 -18.77
CA ASP A 93 21.77 -9.38 -18.10
C ASP A 93 22.45 -8.61 -16.96
N GLU A 94 23.29 -7.64 -17.33
CA GLU A 94 23.73 -6.58 -16.44
C GLU A 94 22.55 -5.71 -16.09
N THR A 95 21.72 -6.16 -15.13
CA THR A 95 21.00 -5.19 -14.32
C THR A 95 22.04 -4.57 -13.41
N THR A 96 22.62 -3.48 -13.87
CA THR A 96 23.51 -2.63 -13.07
C THR A 96 22.80 -2.29 -11.76
N ALA A 97 23.54 -2.12 -10.67
CA ALA A 97 23.03 -1.71 -9.37
C ALA A 97 22.20 -0.38 -9.45
N GLY A 98 22.21 0.29 -10.61
CA GLY A 98 21.42 1.47 -10.94
C GLY A 98 19.95 1.21 -11.32
N ASP A 99 19.55 -0.06 -11.57
CA ASP A 99 18.19 -0.38 -12.02
C ASP A 99 17.24 -0.79 -10.88
N LEU A 100 17.67 -0.72 -9.61
CA LEU A 100 16.84 -1.07 -8.47
C LEU A 100 16.12 0.15 -7.90
N ASP A 101 14.80 0.10 -7.88
CA ASP A 101 13.98 1.09 -7.18
C ASP A 101 14.12 0.89 -5.66
N LEU A 102 15.15 1.56 -5.08
CA LEU A 102 15.46 1.48 -3.67
C LEU A 102 14.34 2.04 -2.80
N GLU A 103 13.61 3.04 -3.29
CA GLU A 103 12.47 3.61 -2.58
C GLU A 103 11.35 2.59 -2.45
N GLN A 104 10.97 1.95 -3.56
CA GLN A 104 9.93 0.93 -3.54
C GLN A 104 10.32 -0.29 -2.69
N ILE A 105 11.59 -0.70 -2.73
CA ILE A 105 12.10 -1.79 -1.89
C ILE A 105 11.99 -1.42 -0.40
N ALA A 106 12.37 -0.20 -0.04
CA ALA A 106 12.27 0.27 1.34
C ALA A 106 10.79 0.34 1.78
N ARG A 107 9.89 0.87 0.94
CA ARG A 107 8.44 0.91 1.21
C ARG A 107 7.85 -0.49 1.43
N ASP A 108 8.20 -1.46 0.59
CA ASP A 108 7.74 -2.85 0.74
C ASP A 108 8.24 -3.47 2.06
N GLN A 109 9.46 -3.16 2.50
CA GLN A 109 10.00 -3.62 3.79
C GLN A 109 9.26 -2.97 4.97
N ILE A 110 9.04 -1.66 4.92
CA ILE A 110 8.28 -0.92 5.93
C ILE A 110 6.87 -1.48 6.03
N ALA A 111 6.19 -1.64 4.89
CA ALA A 111 4.84 -2.20 4.84
C ALA A 111 4.74 -3.57 5.51
N ARG A 112 5.69 -4.47 5.23
CA ARG A 112 5.74 -5.79 5.86
C ARG A 112 5.91 -5.71 7.36
N GLN A 113 6.81 -4.87 7.82
CA GLN A 113 7.08 -4.72 9.24
C GLN A 113 5.88 -4.12 9.96
N MET A 114 5.25 -3.08 9.41
CA MET A 114 4.03 -2.50 9.93
C MET A 114 2.89 -3.53 9.99
N TYR A 115 2.68 -4.28 8.91
CA TYR A 115 1.64 -5.29 8.88
C TYR A 115 1.89 -6.41 9.91
N ALA A 116 3.10 -6.91 9.99
CA ALA A 116 3.47 -7.96 10.95
C ALA A 116 3.26 -7.53 12.40
N ARG A 117 3.45 -6.24 12.71
CA ARG A 117 3.34 -5.70 14.07
C ARG A 117 1.92 -5.27 14.42
N PHE A 118 1.19 -4.65 13.50
CA PHE A 118 -0.04 -3.92 13.80
C PHE A 118 -1.31 -4.51 13.17
N ALA A 119 -1.24 -5.43 12.19
CA ALA A 119 -2.43 -5.90 11.47
C ALA A 119 -3.40 -6.72 12.34
N SER A 120 -2.91 -7.44 13.32
CA SER A 120 -3.76 -8.24 14.21
C SER A 120 -4.36 -7.44 15.36
N HIS A 121 -3.56 -6.55 15.93
CA HIS A 121 -3.92 -5.64 17.00
C HIS A 121 -2.99 -4.46 16.96
N GLY A 122 -3.51 -3.23 16.95
CA GLY A 122 -2.70 -2.04 17.08
C GLY A 122 -2.65 -1.15 15.84
N LEU A 123 -3.32 -1.49 14.72
CA LEU A 123 -3.37 -0.56 13.58
C LEU A 123 -4.10 0.73 13.96
N GLU A 124 -5.09 0.65 14.83
CA GLU A 124 -5.79 1.79 15.40
C GLU A 124 -4.83 2.64 16.24
N ASP A 125 -4.02 1.98 17.11
CA ASP A 125 -3.02 2.67 17.94
C ASP A 125 -1.95 3.36 17.11
N LEU A 126 -1.51 2.72 16.00
CA LEU A 126 -0.57 3.33 15.06
C LEU A 126 -1.15 4.59 14.39
N VAL A 127 -2.41 4.52 13.93
CA VAL A 127 -3.09 5.68 13.32
C VAL A 127 -3.27 6.78 14.35
N GLU A 128 -3.64 6.45 15.59
CA GLU A 128 -3.75 7.40 16.69
C GLU A 128 -2.41 8.10 16.97
N ALA A 129 -1.31 7.33 17.05
CA ALA A 129 0.02 7.88 17.27
C ALA A 129 0.44 8.84 16.14
N VAL A 130 0.13 8.50 14.89
CA VAL A 130 0.38 9.39 13.73
C VAL A 130 -0.40 10.69 13.87
N LEU A 131 -1.70 10.64 14.20
CA LEU A 131 -2.52 11.83 14.38
C LEU A 131 -2.04 12.69 15.54
N ASN A 132 -1.67 12.09 16.67
CA ASN A 132 -1.09 12.80 17.81
C ASN A 132 0.23 13.50 17.42
N ALA A 133 1.09 12.82 16.68
CA ALA A 133 2.34 13.40 16.17
C ALA A 133 2.10 14.50 15.12
N GLN A 134 0.94 14.52 14.45
CA GLN A 134 0.50 15.62 13.59
C GLN A 134 -0.05 16.82 14.37
N GLY A 135 -0.27 16.68 15.69
CA GLY A 135 -0.75 17.76 16.57
C GLY A 135 -2.25 17.71 16.87
N PHE A 136 -2.91 16.59 16.58
CA PHE A 136 -4.28 16.37 17.01
C PHE A 136 -4.31 15.85 18.45
N THR A 137 -5.32 16.22 19.20
CA THR A 137 -5.70 15.55 20.45
C THR A 137 -6.71 14.47 20.09
N THR A 138 -6.45 13.24 20.52
CA THR A 138 -7.23 12.07 20.15
C THR A 138 -7.98 11.48 21.32
N HIS A 139 -9.07 10.77 21.01
CA HIS A 139 -9.79 9.91 21.92
C HIS A 139 -10.03 8.57 21.23
N HIS A 140 -9.41 7.51 21.75
CA HIS A 140 -9.62 6.15 21.27
C HIS A 140 -10.95 5.62 21.83
N SER A 141 -11.87 5.29 20.94
CA SER A 141 -13.14 4.67 21.33
C SER A 141 -12.87 3.23 21.73
N GLY A 142 -13.31 2.84 22.93
CA GLY A 142 -13.18 1.46 23.39
C GLY A 142 -13.99 0.48 22.53
N LYS A 143 -13.70 -0.81 22.63
CA LYS A 143 -14.48 -1.87 21.95
C LYS A 143 -15.91 -1.89 22.49
N GLY A 144 -16.85 -1.27 21.78
CA GLY A 144 -18.25 -1.16 22.16
C GLY A 144 -19.18 -0.99 20.97
N PRO A 145 -20.51 -0.90 21.16
CA PRO A 145 -21.47 -0.65 20.09
C PRO A 145 -21.48 0.81 19.62
N ASP A 146 -20.32 1.42 19.48
CA ASP A 146 -20.11 2.87 19.29
C ASP A 146 -20.30 3.32 17.83
N GLY A 147 -21.08 2.56 17.06
CA GLY A 147 -21.40 2.93 15.67
C GLY A 147 -20.24 2.83 14.68
N GLY A 148 -19.09 2.26 15.10
CA GLY A 148 -17.92 2.05 14.23
C GLY A 148 -16.92 3.21 14.22
N VAL A 149 -16.89 4.02 15.28
CA VAL A 149 -15.81 5.00 15.52
C VAL A 149 -14.66 4.27 16.22
N ASP A 150 -13.48 4.36 15.65
CA ASP A 150 -12.28 3.82 16.29
C ASP A 150 -11.52 4.95 17.02
N ILE A 151 -11.39 6.14 16.39
CA ILE A 151 -10.70 7.29 16.97
C ILE A 151 -11.49 8.58 16.68
N LEU A 152 -11.61 9.46 17.66
CA LEU A 152 -11.99 10.86 17.47
C LEU A 152 -10.74 11.72 17.60
N ALA A 153 -10.59 12.69 16.71
CA ALA A 153 -9.45 13.60 16.72
C ALA A 153 -9.89 15.04 16.45
N ALA A 154 -9.26 15.99 17.16
CA ALA A 154 -9.46 17.41 16.91
C ALA A 154 -8.18 18.18 17.22
N PRO A 155 -7.93 19.34 16.58
CA PRO A 155 -6.81 20.19 16.94
C PRO A 155 -6.99 20.80 18.33
N GLU A 156 -5.95 21.44 18.82
CA GLU A 156 -5.83 22.08 20.13
C GLU A 156 -5.69 21.09 21.31
N THR A 157 -5.13 21.58 22.41
CA THR A 157 -4.75 20.79 23.59
C THR A 157 -5.95 20.07 24.24
N LEU A 158 -7.14 20.64 24.17
CA LEU A 158 -8.35 20.03 24.76
C LEU A 158 -9.22 19.30 23.72
N GLY A 159 -8.85 19.32 22.43
CA GLY A 159 -9.60 18.64 21.39
C GLY A 159 -10.96 19.26 21.09
N PHE A 160 -11.18 20.55 21.36
CA PHE A 160 -12.43 21.24 21.06
C PHE A 160 -12.43 22.00 19.74
N GLY A 161 -11.25 22.12 19.12
CA GLY A 161 -11.06 22.82 17.85
C GLY A 161 -11.74 22.16 16.66
N HIS A 162 -11.66 22.82 15.53
CA HIS A 162 -12.12 22.35 14.23
C HIS A 162 -10.98 22.24 13.23
N PRO A 163 -10.99 21.28 12.29
CA PRO A 163 -12.07 20.31 12.09
C PRO A 163 -12.03 19.17 13.13
N ARG A 164 -13.20 18.70 13.52
CA ARG A 164 -13.36 17.47 14.30
C ARG A 164 -13.40 16.29 13.35
N ILE A 165 -12.57 15.27 13.61
CA ILE A 165 -12.36 14.15 12.70
C ILE A 165 -12.87 12.86 13.37
N CYS A 166 -13.72 12.13 12.65
CA CYS A 166 -14.12 10.78 12.99
C CYS A 166 -13.28 9.80 12.15
N VAL A 167 -12.57 8.88 12.81
CA VAL A 167 -11.67 7.93 12.15
C VAL A 167 -12.22 6.52 12.29
N GLN A 168 -12.19 5.78 11.19
CA GLN A 168 -12.46 4.36 11.14
C GLN A 168 -11.27 3.62 10.52
N VAL A 169 -10.79 2.57 11.19
CA VAL A 169 -9.61 1.81 10.79
C VAL A 169 -9.97 0.35 10.50
N LYS A 170 -9.49 -0.18 9.39
CA LYS A 170 -9.69 -1.57 8.98
C LYS A 170 -8.36 -2.22 8.61
N SER A 171 -7.94 -3.20 9.40
CA SER A 171 -6.66 -3.90 9.23
C SER A 171 -6.69 -5.01 8.18
N GLN A 172 -7.86 -5.29 7.57
CA GLN A 172 -7.97 -6.33 6.56
C GLN A 172 -7.09 -6.06 5.34
N ALA A 173 -6.51 -7.13 4.78
CA ALA A 173 -5.67 -7.04 3.57
C ALA A 173 -6.47 -6.95 2.26
N THR A 174 -7.80 -7.07 2.32
CA THR A 174 -8.69 -6.98 1.15
C THR A 174 -9.28 -5.57 1.04
N PRO A 175 -9.46 -5.05 -0.20
CA PRO A 175 -10.02 -3.73 -0.40
C PRO A 175 -11.44 -3.59 0.17
N LEU A 176 -11.71 -2.44 0.78
CA LEU A 176 -13.03 -2.11 1.34
C LEU A 176 -14.08 -1.86 0.26
N GLU A 177 -15.31 -2.19 0.61
CA GLU A 177 -16.49 -1.95 -0.20
C GLU A 177 -17.27 -0.72 0.29
N ARG A 178 -18.09 -0.14 -0.59
CA ARG A 178 -18.85 1.08 -0.37
C ARG A 178 -19.66 1.13 0.94
N PRO A 179 -20.32 0.07 1.42
CA PRO A 179 -21.10 0.15 2.66
C PRO A 179 -20.31 0.67 3.88
N VAL A 180 -18.99 0.42 3.94
CA VAL A 180 -18.15 0.91 5.05
C VAL A 180 -17.98 2.44 4.96
N LEU A 181 -17.84 2.99 3.77
CA LEU A 181 -17.79 4.44 3.57
C LEU A 181 -19.13 5.11 3.95
N ASP A 182 -20.24 4.51 3.54
CA ASP A 182 -21.58 5.02 3.87
C ASP A 182 -21.82 4.98 5.40
N GLN A 183 -21.32 3.94 6.08
CA GLN A 183 -21.33 3.84 7.53
C GLN A 183 -20.54 4.96 8.18
N LEU A 184 -19.29 5.22 7.74
CA LEU A 184 -18.47 6.33 8.27
C LEU A 184 -19.20 7.67 8.13
N VAL A 185 -19.79 7.96 6.96
CA VAL A 185 -20.54 9.21 6.72
C VAL A 185 -21.72 9.34 7.68
N GLY A 186 -22.43 8.24 7.96
CA GLY A 186 -23.50 8.22 8.96
C GLY A 186 -22.99 8.46 10.38
N THR A 187 -21.90 7.82 10.74
CA THR A 187 -21.24 7.94 12.04
C THR A 187 -20.74 9.36 12.30
N MET A 188 -20.15 10.03 11.31
CA MET A 188 -19.74 11.43 11.40
C MET A 188 -20.88 12.35 11.86
N GLN A 189 -22.09 12.14 11.32
CA GLN A 189 -23.27 12.93 11.71
C GLN A 189 -23.67 12.65 13.17
N HIS A 190 -23.58 11.39 13.58
CA HIS A 190 -23.95 10.99 14.93
C HIS A 190 -23.03 11.60 16.00
N VAL A 191 -21.72 11.63 15.75
CA VAL A 191 -20.72 12.17 16.69
C VAL A 191 -20.46 13.66 16.51
N GLY A 192 -21.09 14.31 15.55
CA GLY A 192 -20.89 15.73 15.26
C GLY A 192 -19.50 16.04 14.70
N ALA A 193 -18.92 15.12 13.93
CA ALA A 193 -17.64 15.33 13.27
C ALA A 193 -17.80 16.12 11.97
N ASP A 194 -16.86 17.03 11.70
CA ASP A 194 -16.82 17.83 10.47
C ASP A 194 -16.30 17.00 9.29
N GLN A 195 -15.34 16.12 9.59
CA GLN A 195 -14.61 15.31 8.60
C GLN A 195 -14.49 13.87 9.05
N GLY A 196 -14.31 12.97 8.08
CA GLY A 196 -14.06 11.55 8.28
C GLY A 196 -12.71 11.13 7.69
N LEU A 197 -12.06 10.22 8.37
CA LEU A 197 -10.88 9.52 7.88
C LEU A 197 -11.16 8.02 7.87
N LEU A 198 -11.12 7.40 6.69
CA LEU A 198 -11.24 5.96 6.54
C LEU A 198 -9.86 5.39 6.21
N VAL A 199 -9.33 4.58 7.11
CA VAL A 199 -8.04 3.91 6.94
C VAL A 199 -8.27 2.45 6.63
N CYS A 200 -7.65 1.93 5.57
CA CYS A 200 -7.71 0.50 5.25
C CYS A 200 -6.39 0.00 4.69
N TRP A 201 -5.82 -0.99 5.39
CA TRP A 201 -4.57 -1.60 4.91
C TRP A 201 -4.69 -2.19 3.51
N GLY A 202 -5.78 -2.88 3.19
CA GLY A 202 -6.03 -3.48 1.88
C GLY A 202 -6.50 -2.51 0.80
N GLY A 203 -6.65 -1.22 1.13
CA GLY A 203 -7.11 -0.19 0.19
C GLY A 203 -8.61 -0.21 -0.06
N PHE A 204 -9.03 0.32 -1.21
CA PHE A 204 -10.42 0.64 -1.51
C PHE A 204 -10.82 0.14 -2.89
N LYS A 205 -12.03 -0.41 -3.01
CA LYS A 205 -12.59 -0.77 -4.32
C LYS A 205 -12.90 0.47 -5.15
N LYS A 206 -12.91 0.31 -6.47
CA LYS A 206 -13.21 1.37 -7.44
C LYS A 206 -14.52 2.11 -7.11
N THR A 207 -15.51 1.42 -6.56
CA THR A 207 -16.80 1.99 -6.13
C THR A 207 -16.67 3.03 -5.01
N ILE A 208 -15.67 2.90 -4.13
CA ILE A 208 -15.33 3.93 -3.14
C ILE A 208 -14.57 5.08 -3.80
N LEU A 209 -13.55 4.76 -4.62
CA LEU A 209 -12.71 5.77 -5.26
C LEU A 209 -13.52 6.72 -6.16
N GLN A 210 -14.59 6.24 -6.78
CA GLN A 210 -15.50 7.06 -7.58
C GLN A 210 -16.29 8.09 -6.74
N GLU A 211 -16.46 7.89 -5.44
CA GLU A 211 -17.12 8.83 -4.54
C GLU A 211 -16.17 9.92 -4.00
N VAL A 212 -14.85 9.74 -4.12
CA VAL A 212 -13.85 10.68 -3.57
C VAL A 212 -14.09 12.12 -4.02
N PRO A 213 -14.32 12.42 -5.33
CA PRO A 213 -14.56 13.81 -5.75
C PRO A 213 -15.76 14.45 -5.06
N ARG A 214 -16.82 13.67 -4.82
CA ARG A 214 -18.05 14.14 -4.15
C ARG A 214 -17.84 14.40 -2.67
N LEU A 215 -16.99 13.59 -2.03
CA LEU A 215 -16.73 13.64 -0.60
C LEU A 215 -15.41 14.37 -0.26
N PHE A 216 -14.76 14.99 -1.23
CA PHE A 216 -13.42 15.55 -1.11
C PHE A 216 -13.21 16.46 0.11
N PHE A 217 -14.20 17.30 0.46
CA PHE A 217 -14.12 18.20 1.60
C PHE A 217 -14.59 17.57 2.93
N LYS A 218 -15.10 16.33 2.87
CA LYS A 218 -15.69 15.65 4.03
C LYS A 218 -14.92 14.40 4.46
N VAL A 219 -14.40 13.63 3.51
CA VAL A 219 -13.76 12.34 3.82
C VAL A 219 -12.39 12.25 3.16
N ARG A 220 -11.43 11.69 3.90
CA ARG A 220 -10.14 11.24 3.38
C ARG A 220 -10.05 9.73 3.50
N LEU A 221 -9.37 9.15 2.53
CA LEU A 221 -9.06 7.72 2.49
C LEU A 221 -7.54 7.58 2.66
N TRP A 222 -7.14 6.71 3.57
CA TRP A 222 -5.73 6.29 3.67
C TRP A 222 -5.67 4.79 3.42
N ASP A 223 -5.01 4.42 2.35
CA ASP A 223 -4.59 3.04 2.12
C ASP A 223 -3.24 2.75 2.82
N GLN A 224 -2.63 1.61 2.54
CA GLN A 224 -1.32 1.23 3.06
C GLN A 224 -0.25 2.27 2.73
N ASN A 225 -0.23 2.78 1.50
CA ASN A 225 0.79 3.72 1.05
C ASN A 225 0.60 5.09 1.70
N ASP A 226 -0.64 5.57 1.74
CA ASP A 226 -0.99 6.82 2.42
C ASP A 226 -0.58 6.77 3.90
N LEU A 227 -0.88 5.65 4.59
CA LEU A 227 -0.51 5.50 6.00
C LEU A 227 1.02 5.49 6.19
N ILE A 228 1.76 4.81 5.33
CA ILE A 228 3.23 4.83 5.36
C ILE A 228 3.76 6.25 5.15
N ASP A 229 3.22 7.00 4.20
CA ASP A 229 3.64 8.37 3.94
C ASP A 229 3.38 9.28 5.15
N GLN A 230 2.21 9.16 5.76
CA GLN A 230 1.88 9.92 6.97
C GLN A 230 2.78 9.53 8.15
N PHE A 231 3.05 8.24 8.33
CA PHE A 231 3.96 7.75 9.35
C PHE A 231 5.39 8.28 9.16
N LEU A 232 5.92 8.22 7.95
CA LEU A 232 7.25 8.71 7.62
C LEU A 232 7.37 10.23 7.82
N ALA A 233 6.32 10.98 7.48
CA ALA A 233 6.29 12.44 7.65
C ALA A 233 6.39 12.88 9.11
N VAL A 234 5.94 12.04 10.04
CA VAL A 234 5.96 12.36 11.49
C VAL A 234 6.94 11.51 12.29
N TYR A 235 7.74 10.65 11.66
CA TYR A 235 8.56 9.64 12.31
C TYR A 235 9.42 10.17 13.47
N ASP A 236 10.04 11.34 13.31
CA ASP A 236 10.89 11.94 14.34
C ASP A 236 10.10 12.48 15.54
N ARG A 237 8.78 12.62 15.42
CA ARG A 237 7.88 13.11 16.48
C ARG A 237 7.12 12.00 17.19
N LEU A 238 7.26 10.76 16.69
CA LEU A 238 6.69 9.58 17.35
C LEU A 238 7.45 9.28 18.65
N ASP A 239 6.78 8.63 19.59
CA ASP A 239 7.42 8.17 20.81
C ASP A 239 8.52 7.13 20.55
N ASP A 240 9.40 6.96 21.53
CA ASP A 240 10.56 6.09 21.45
C ASP A 240 10.16 4.61 21.34
N ASP A 241 9.07 4.20 22.00
CA ASP A 241 8.61 2.82 22.01
C ASP A 241 8.11 2.43 20.61
N LEU A 242 7.29 3.27 19.99
CA LEU A 242 6.81 3.04 18.62
C LEU A 242 7.96 3.05 17.60
N ARG A 243 8.92 3.96 17.75
CA ARG A 243 10.12 3.99 16.90
C ARG A 243 11.00 2.75 17.10
N ALA A 244 11.03 2.18 18.28
CA ALA A 244 11.74 0.92 18.54
C ALA A 244 11.05 -0.29 17.90
N GLU A 245 9.72 -0.27 17.76
CA GLU A 245 8.99 -1.33 17.07
C GLU A 245 9.20 -1.31 15.54
N ILE A 246 9.35 -0.11 14.96
CA ILE A 246 9.67 0.08 13.54
C ILE A 246 10.92 0.95 13.44
N PRO A 247 12.12 0.38 13.68
CA PRO A 247 13.35 1.15 13.62
C PRO A 247 13.72 1.46 12.16
N LEU A 248 13.67 2.74 11.79
CA LEU A 248 14.03 3.21 10.46
C LEU A 248 15.35 4.01 10.49
N LYS A 249 16.06 3.95 9.36
CA LYS A 249 17.27 4.75 9.12
C LYS A 249 17.10 5.53 7.82
N ARG A 250 17.33 6.84 7.86
CA ARG A 250 17.42 7.66 6.64
C ARG A 250 18.73 7.41 5.92
N ILE A 251 18.67 7.22 4.62
CA ILE A 251 19.83 7.10 3.75
C ILE A 251 19.69 8.10 2.60
N TRP A 252 20.81 8.57 2.08
CA TRP A 252 20.89 9.31 0.84
C TRP A 252 21.07 8.33 -0.31
N ALA A 253 20.24 8.43 -1.33
CA ALA A 253 20.36 7.66 -2.56
C ALA A 253 20.42 8.62 -3.75
N VAL A 254 21.04 8.18 -4.83
CA VAL A 254 21.02 8.95 -6.09
C VAL A 254 19.60 8.87 -6.64
N ALA A 255 19.01 10.04 -6.92
CA ALA A 255 17.71 10.09 -7.58
C ALA A 255 17.84 9.55 -9.00
N MET A 256 16.96 8.62 -9.37
CA MET A 256 16.88 8.18 -10.74
C MET A 256 16.15 9.24 -11.57
N PRO A 257 16.56 9.49 -12.82
CA PRO A 257 15.83 10.42 -13.68
C PRO A 257 14.40 9.91 -13.90
N ASP A 258 13.45 10.83 -13.80
CA ASP A 258 12.04 10.54 -14.10
C ASP A 258 11.94 10.18 -15.61
N PRO A 259 11.35 9.05 -16.01
CA PRO A 259 11.23 8.68 -17.41
C PRO A 259 10.35 9.63 -18.25
N GLU A 260 9.73 10.66 -17.63
CA GLU A 260 8.89 11.67 -18.29
C GLU A 260 9.60 13.03 -18.53
N GLU A 261 10.87 13.19 -18.19
CA GLU A 261 11.73 14.28 -18.61
C GLU A 261 12.71 13.80 -19.75
#